data_ea8cbd23904d611e1007f94972eb8b32
#
_entry.id   ea8cbd23904d611e1007f94972eb8b32
#
_cell.length_a   1.000
_cell.length_b   1.000
_cell.length_c   1.000
_cell.angle_alpha   90.00
_cell.angle_beta   90.00
_cell.angle_gamma   90.00
#
_symmetry.space_group_name_H-M   'P 1'
#
loop_
_entity.id
_entity.type
_entity.pdbx_description
1 polymer ?
#
loop_
_entity_poly.entity_id
_entity_poly.type
_entity_poly.pdbx_seq_one_letter_code
_entity_poly.pdbx_strand_id
1 'polypeptide(L)'
;VALIEGMRRYSSAGLITDEAITFFSNNLKDFIRFLNSAWDGGIYNYSRGNRESCSIAPILTMLLMVQPAICFDYLKKQGTTAKASGFLSRILFIRVPSQHQTEPPRVSWRVFYL
;
A
#
# COMPACT_ATOMS: atom_id res chain seq x y z
N VAL A 1 -4.93 13.55 3.29
CA VAL A 1 -5.36 12.15 3.38
C VAL A 1 -5.82 11.85 4.79
N ALA A 2 -6.99 11.23 4.94
CA ALA A 2 -7.60 10.95 6.25
C ALA A 2 -6.70 10.08 7.15
N LEU A 3 -5.94 9.16 6.57
CA LEU A 3 -5.01 8.30 7.29
C LEU A 3 -3.90 9.13 7.96
N ILE A 4 -3.31 10.06 7.24
CA ILE A 4 -2.22 10.91 7.76
C ILE A 4 -2.76 11.81 8.87
N GLU A 5 -3.94 12.38 8.70
CA GLU A 5 -4.60 13.19 9.74
C GLU A 5 -4.88 12.38 11.00
N GLY A 6 -5.33 11.14 10.86
CA GLY A 6 -5.54 10.23 11.99
C GLY A 6 -4.24 9.89 12.72
N MET A 7 -3.14 9.75 11.99
CA MET A 7 -1.82 9.43 12.54
C MET A 7 -1.15 10.61 13.27
N ARG A 8 -1.69 11.81 13.15
CA ARG A 8 -1.27 12.94 14.01
C ARG A 8 -1.56 12.68 15.49
N ARG A 9 -2.66 11.98 15.76
CA ARG A 9 -3.04 11.61 17.14
C ARG A 9 -2.35 10.34 17.61
N TYR A 10 -2.33 9.33 16.75
CA TYR A 10 -1.76 8.01 17.02
C TYR A 10 -0.86 7.63 15.87
N SER A 11 0.44 7.54 16.10
CA SER A 11 1.42 7.26 15.07
C SER A 11 1.33 5.83 14.51
N SER A 12 0.70 4.92 15.21
CA SER A 12 0.49 3.54 14.75
C SER A 12 -0.88 3.40 14.11
N ALA A 13 -0.93 2.78 12.92
CA ALA A 13 -2.17 2.52 12.22
C ALA A 13 -2.11 1.23 11.41
N GLY A 14 -3.28 0.64 11.18
CA GLY A 14 -3.46 -0.46 10.24
C GLY A 14 -4.39 -0.05 9.11
N LEU A 15 -3.99 -0.32 7.89
CA LEU A 15 -4.83 -0.14 6.70
C LEU A 15 -5.16 -1.52 6.12
N ILE A 16 -6.39 -1.94 6.32
CA ILE A 16 -6.88 -3.24 5.85
C ILE A 16 -8.09 -3.00 4.97
N THR A 17 -8.04 -3.45 3.73
CA THR A 17 -9.15 -3.34 2.81
C THR A 17 -9.24 -4.56 1.90
N ASP A 18 -10.45 -5.04 1.69
CA ASP A 18 -10.79 -6.11 0.76
C ASP A 18 -11.05 -5.60 -0.66
N GLU A 19 -11.11 -4.30 -0.85
CA GLU A 19 -11.35 -3.65 -2.13
C GLU A 19 -10.38 -2.48 -2.34
N ALA A 20 -9.16 -2.81 -2.69
CA ALA A 20 -8.07 -1.84 -2.82
C ALA A 20 -8.04 -1.11 -4.18
N ILE A 21 -9.12 -1.17 -4.96
CA ILE A 21 -9.21 -0.50 -6.27
C ILE A 21 -8.98 1.01 -6.15
N THR A 22 -9.59 1.65 -5.16
CA THR A 22 -9.41 3.09 -4.91
C THR A 22 -7.99 3.44 -4.52
N PHE A 23 -7.32 2.57 -3.79
CA PHE A 23 -5.91 2.75 -3.44
C PHE A 23 -5.03 2.80 -4.70
N PHE A 24 -5.26 1.90 -5.66
CA PHE A 24 -4.47 1.82 -6.89
C PHE A 24 -4.90 2.84 -7.96
N SER A 25 -6.10 3.38 -7.90
CA SER A 25 -6.61 4.33 -8.90
C SER A 25 -6.39 5.80 -8.54
N ASN A 26 -6.22 6.13 -7.29
CA ASN A 26 -5.97 7.48 -6.83
C ASN A 26 -4.48 7.86 -6.94
N ASN A 27 -4.15 9.13 -6.66
CA ASN A 27 -2.79 9.66 -6.74
C ASN A 27 -1.84 8.97 -5.75
N LEU A 28 -1.54 7.73 -6.04
CA LEU A 28 -0.65 6.92 -5.22
C LEU A 28 0.77 7.49 -5.15
N LYS A 29 1.18 8.28 -6.15
CA LYS A 29 2.51 8.89 -6.20
C LYS A 29 2.84 9.72 -4.97
N ASP A 30 1.91 10.54 -4.52
CA ASP A 30 2.10 11.38 -3.32
C ASP A 30 2.10 10.53 -2.05
N PHE A 31 1.32 9.47 -2.05
CA PHE A 31 1.22 8.55 -0.92
C PHE A 31 2.42 7.60 -0.82
N ILE A 32 3.07 7.27 -1.93
CA ILE A 32 4.28 6.42 -1.95
C ILE A 32 5.40 7.01 -1.08
N ARG A 33 5.59 8.32 -1.13
CA ARG A 33 6.60 8.99 -0.29
C ARG A 33 6.32 8.75 1.20
N PHE A 34 5.08 8.90 1.61
CA PHE A 34 4.65 8.61 2.98
C PHE A 34 4.87 7.14 3.34
N LEU A 35 4.50 6.22 2.46
CA LEU A 35 4.66 4.77 2.68
C LEU A 35 6.12 4.37 2.82
N ASN A 36 7.00 4.92 1.99
CA ASN A 36 8.43 4.66 2.08
C ASN A 36 9.02 5.18 3.39
N SER A 37 8.62 6.37 3.83
CA SER A 37 9.04 6.92 5.13
C SER A 37 8.54 6.07 6.29
N ALA A 38 7.31 5.58 6.22
CA ALA A 38 6.73 4.69 7.22
C ALA A 38 7.50 3.37 7.32
N TRP A 39 7.91 2.83 6.19
CA TRP A 39 8.71 1.61 6.16
C TRP A 39 10.08 1.80 6.79
N ASP A 40 10.74 2.90 6.48
CA ASP A 40 12.09 3.18 6.96
C ASP A 40 12.14 3.60 8.44
N GLY A 41 10.99 3.78 9.07
CA GLY A 41 10.89 4.24 10.45
C GLY A 41 11.28 5.70 10.63
N GLY A 42 11.32 6.47 9.53
CA GLY A 42 11.69 7.88 9.52
C GLY A 42 10.56 8.80 9.96
N ILE A 43 10.90 10.08 10.09
CA ILE A 43 9.92 11.13 10.37
C ILE A 43 9.38 11.67 9.05
N TYR A 44 8.07 11.70 8.93
CA TYR A 44 7.37 12.30 7.80
C TYR A 44 6.84 13.68 8.15
N ASN A 45 7.27 14.68 7.40
CA ASN A 45 6.80 16.06 7.56
C ASN A 45 5.61 16.30 6.64
N TYR A 46 4.50 16.69 7.25
CA TYR A 46 3.26 16.95 6.55
C TYR A 46 2.84 18.39 6.71
N SER A 47 2.59 19.06 5.59
CA SER A 47 2.09 20.43 5.55
C SER A 47 0.85 20.49 4.68
N ARG A 48 -0.22 21.06 5.19
CA ARG A 48 -1.48 21.23 4.47
C ARG A 48 -1.81 22.71 4.31
N GLY A 49 -1.40 23.31 3.20
CA GLY A 49 -1.71 24.70 2.88
C GLY A 49 -1.21 25.66 3.95
N ASN A 50 -2.08 26.57 4.40
CA ASN A 50 -1.76 27.58 5.43
C ASN A 50 -1.83 27.06 6.87
N ARG A 51 -2.01 25.75 7.07
CA ARG A 51 -2.06 25.16 8.41
C ARG A 51 -0.66 24.80 8.88
N GLU A 52 -0.52 24.66 10.18
CA GLU A 52 0.72 24.25 10.80
C GLU A 52 1.25 22.95 10.20
N SER A 53 2.55 22.93 9.91
CA SER A 53 3.23 21.69 9.54
C SER A 53 3.33 20.79 10.77
N CYS A 54 3.13 19.50 10.58
CA CYS A 54 3.33 18.50 11.62
C CYS A 54 4.31 17.44 11.17
N SER A 55 5.00 16.86 12.14
CA SER A 55 5.90 15.74 11.95
C SER A 55 5.30 14.49 12.56
N ILE A 56 5.32 13.41 11.82
CA ILE A 56 4.77 12.11 12.22
C ILE A 56 5.88 11.06 12.10
N ALA A 57 6.05 10.23 13.13
CA ALA A 57 6.85 9.01 13.07
C ALA A 57 5.93 7.82 12.82
N PRO A 58 5.54 7.53 11.56
CA PRO A 58 4.49 6.56 11.29
C PRO A 58 4.94 5.12 11.50
N ILE A 59 4.05 4.33 12.09
CA ILE A 59 4.14 2.87 12.13
C ILE A 59 2.88 2.36 11.45
N LEU A 60 3.02 1.82 10.25
CA LEU A 60 1.90 1.44 9.41
C LEU A 60 1.99 -0.02 9.00
N THR A 61 0.91 -0.75 9.25
CA THR A 61 0.70 -2.09 8.71
C THR A 61 -0.39 -2.05 7.65
N MET A 62 -0.14 -2.66 6.50
CA MET A 62 -1.10 -2.65 5.40
C MET A 62 -1.38 -4.07 4.93
N LEU A 63 -2.67 -4.34 4.73
CA LEU A 63 -3.14 -5.54 4.05
C LEU A 63 -4.16 -5.12 3.01
N LEU A 64 -3.77 -5.24 1.75
CA LEU A 64 -4.60 -4.82 0.60
C LEU A 64 -5.01 -6.05 -0.21
N MET A 65 -6.29 -6.22 -0.39
CA MET A 65 -6.84 -7.24 -1.27
C MET A 65 -7.39 -6.58 -2.53
N VAL A 66 -6.99 -7.08 -3.68
CA VAL A 66 -7.36 -6.50 -4.97
C VAL A 66 -7.47 -7.60 -6.02
N GLN A 67 -8.34 -7.39 -7.00
CA GLN A 67 -8.43 -8.30 -8.13
C GLN A 67 -7.13 -8.28 -8.95
N PRO A 68 -6.65 -9.43 -9.43
CA PRO A 68 -5.39 -9.51 -10.19
C PRO A 68 -5.31 -8.57 -11.39
N ALA A 69 -6.42 -8.40 -12.13
CA ALA A 69 -6.45 -7.52 -13.29
C ALA A 69 -6.13 -6.07 -12.93
N ILE A 70 -6.64 -5.57 -11.82
CA ILE A 70 -6.40 -4.20 -11.34
C ILE A 70 -4.94 -4.03 -10.91
N CYS A 71 -4.41 -4.99 -10.19
CA CYS A 71 -3.01 -4.98 -9.75
C CYS A 71 -2.05 -5.01 -10.94
N PHE A 72 -2.30 -5.88 -11.92
CA PHE A 72 -1.46 -5.98 -13.12
C PHE A 72 -1.55 -4.72 -13.99
N ASP A 73 -2.71 -4.10 -14.10
CA ASP A 73 -2.88 -2.84 -14.84
C ASP A 73 -2.07 -1.71 -14.19
N TYR A 74 -2.11 -1.60 -12.87
CA TYR A 74 -1.27 -0.67 -12.13
C TYR A 74 0.23 -0.90 -12.38
N LEU A 75 0.68 -2.16 -12.28
CA LEU A 75 2.08 -2.51 -12.50
C LEU A 75 2.53 -2.20 -13.94
N LYS A 76 1.64 -2.36 -14.91
CA LYS A 76 1.91 -1.98 -16.31
C LYS A 76 2.10 -0.49 -16.49
N LYS A 77 1.20 0.32 -15.91
CA LYS A 77 1.18 1.78 -16.10
C LYS A 77 2.22 2.50 -15.27
N GLN A 78 2.46 2.06 -14.05
CA GLN A 78 3.27 2.79 -13.08
C GLN A 78 4.38 1.95 -12.43
N GLY A 79 4.55 0.72 -12.82
CA GLY A 79 5.51 -0.20 -12.21
C GLY A 79 6.95 0.29 -12.28
N THR A 80 7.35 0.92 -13.37
CA THR A 80 8.70 1.48 -13.53
C THR A 80 8.99 2.56 -12.49
N THR A 81 8.07 3.50 -12.31
CA THR A 81 8.20 4.56 -11.30
C THR A 81 8.16 4.01 -9.88
N ALA A 82 7.23 3.11 -9.60
CA ALA A 82 7.11 2.50 -8.29
C ALA A 82 8.33 1.63 -7.94
N LYS A 83 8.90 0.94 -8.92
CA LYS A 83 10.12 0.16 -8.76
C LYS A 83 11.33 1.07 -8.50
N ALA A 84 11.46 2.15 -9.24
CA ALA A 84 12.56 3.11 -9.08
C ALA A 84 12.54 3.78 -7.71
N SER A 85 11.35 4.04 -7.14
CA SER A 85 11.20 4.60 -5.80
C SER A 85 11.48 3.59 -4.67
N GLY A 86 11.64 2.31 -4.98
CA GLY A 86 11.78 1.24 -4.00
C GLY A 86 10.47 0.79 -3.34
N PHE A 87 9.34 1.35 -3.76
CA PHE A 87 8.04 1.01 -3.19
C PHE A 87 7.68 -0.45 -3.36
N LEU A 88 7.85 -1.00 -4.58
CA LEU A 88 7.50 -2.39 -4.86
C LEU A 88 8.37 -3.40 -4.10
N SER A 89 9.62 -3.06 -3.82
CA SER A 89 10.53 -3.93 -3.08
C SER A 89 10.13 -4.09 -1.60
N ARG A 90 9.25 -3.22 -1.11
CA ARG A 90 8.74 -3.24 0.26
C ARG A 90 7.40 -3.95 0.41
N ILE A 91 6.85 -4.46 -0.69
CA ILE A 91 5.54 -5.10 -0.72
C ILE A 91 5.71 -6.61 -0.92
N LEU A 92 5.00 -7.38 -0.11
CA LEU A 92 4.87 -8.80 -0.29
C LEU A 92 3.62 -9.08 -1.11
N PHE A 93 3.78 -9.60 -2.32
CA PHE A 93 2.67 -9.97 -3.20
C PHE A 93 2.32 -11.43 -3.02
N ILE A 94 1.07 -11.69 -2.72
CA ILE A 94 0.54 -13.05 -2.60
C ILE A 94 -0.59 -13.21 -3.61
N ARG A 95 -0.48 -14.17 -4.49
CA ARG A 95 -1.54 -14.53 -5.43
C ARG A 95 -2.25 -15.77 -4.97
N VAL A 96 -3.55 -15.64 -4.76
CA VAL A 96 -4.42 -16.78 -4.49
C VAL A 96 -5.10 -17.17 -5.80
N PRO A 97 -4.86 -18.38 -6.31
CA PRO A 97 -5.52 -18.82 -7.54
C PRO A 97 -7.02 -18.97 -7.33
N SER A 98 -7.79 -18.49 -8.31
CA SER A 98 -9.23 -18.71 -8.34
C SER A 98 -9.51 -20.19 -8.59
N GLN A 99 -10.27 -20.81 -7.68
CA GLN A 99 -10.65 -22.20 -7.83
C GLN A 99 -12.17 -22.31 -7.97
N HIS A 100 -12.62 -22.67 -9.16
CA HIS A 100 -13.98 -23.18 -9.37
C HIS A 100 -13.98 -24.67 -9.11
N GLN A 101 -14.10 -25.10 -7.86
CA GLN A 101 -14.02 -26.52 -7.55
C GLN A 101 -15.14 -27.00 -6.65
N THR A 102 -15.59 -28.20 -6.95
CA THR A 102 -16.49 -29.02 -6.13
C THR A 102 -15.72 -29.75 -5.00
N GLU A 103 -14.39 -29.75 -5.01
CA GLU A 103 -13.55 -30.33 -3.98
C GLU A 103 -12.95 -29.24 -3.07
N PRO A 104 -12.65 -29.57 -1.79
CA PRO A 104 -12.02 -28.61 -0.90
C PRO A 104 -10.69 -28.12 -1.51
N PRO A 105 -10.48 -26.80 -1.55
CA PRO A 105 -9.35 -26.24 -2.27
C PRO A 105 -8.02 -26.63 -1.60
N ARG A 106 -7.11 -27.15 -2.42
CA ARG A 106 -5.69 -27.18 -2.05
C ARG A 106 -5.15 -25.77 -2.17
N VAL A 107 -4.95 -25.11 -1.06
CA VAL A 107 -4.38 -23.75 -1.06
C VAL A 107 -2.89 -23.85 -1.33
N SER A 108 -2.46 -23.45 -2.54
CA SER A 108 -1.04 -23.25 -2.81
C SER A 108 -0.74 -21.75 -2.75
N TRP A 109 0.03 -21.37 -1.77
CA TRP A 109 0.48 -19.98 -1.61
C TRP A 109 1.76 -19.79 -2.43
N ARG A 110 1.71 -18.86 -3.35
CA ARG A 110 2.92 -18.42 -4.06
C ARG A 110 3.24 -17.00 -3.59
N VAL A 111 4.40 -16.87 -3.01
CA VAL A 111 4.94 -15.58 -2.59
C VAL A 111 5.89 -15.10 -3.69
N PHE A 112 5.66 -13.89 -4.19
CA PHE A 112 6.51 -13.27 -5.19
C PHE A 112 7.27 -12.11 -4.53
N TYR A 113 8.58 -12.17 -4.59
CA TYR A 113 9.46 -11.06 -4.23
C TYR A 113 9.79 -10.28 -5.49
N LEU A 114 9.50 -9.01 -5.48
CA LEU A 114 9.79 -8.09 -6.59
C LEU A 114 11.02 -7.24 -6.31
#